data_139f19e32a5a2c160b217a3d30c757fe
#
_entry.id   139f19e32a5a2c160b217a3d30c757fe
#
_cell.length_a   1.000
_cell.length_b   1.000
_cell.length_c   1.000
_cell.angle_alpha   90.00
_cell.angle_beta   90.00
_cell.angle_gamma   90.00
#
_symmetry.space_group_name_H-M   'P 1'
#
loop_
_entity.id
_entity.type
_entity.pdbx_description
1 polymer ?
#
loop_
_entity_poly.entity_id
_entity_poly.type
_entity_poly.pdbx_seq_one_letter_code
_entity_poly.pdbx_strand_id
1 'polypeptide(L)'
;MKKFLAILLLAGCVSGVEAQNNANEKTLFEEVTGLKKKSDKFNFFLNMNGSFDAMDNQAGKSGKFNMRQLRIEAKGQVNDWLSYRWRQRLNRSNAQGNNIDNMPTSIDIAGIGVKLSDKWSMFAGKQCANYGGVEFDLNPIEIYEYSDMIENMSNFMTGVNFAYDATPNHQFNFQVLNSLNGTFTETYGDVPVEMTKLPLVYTLNWCGNFNNVFKTRWSASIMNQAKDKNMTYIALGNELSLGKFGMFLDFMYSKEDIDRKRIMTSMLGGGASLPSAEYMSIVT
;
A
#
# COMPACT_ATOMS: atom_id res chain seq x y z
N MET A 1 -5.16 -39.95 -1.63
CA MET A 1 -5.05 -39.57 -3.05
C MET A 1 -5.85 -38.33 -3.44
N LYS A 2 -6.74 -37.75 -2.60
CA LYS A 2 -7.54 -36.54 -2.92
C LYS A 2 -6.84 -35.20 -2.60
N LYS A 3 -5.68 -35.23 -1.94
CA LYS A 3 -4.90 -33.99 -1.61
C LYS A 3 -3.91 -33.57 -2.71
N PHE A 4 -3.65 -34.43 -3.70
CA PHE A 4 -2.73 -34.12 -4.81
C PHE A 4 -3.38 -33.33 -5.97
N LEU A 5 -4.70 -33.39 -6.09
CA LEU A 5 -5.40 -32.70 -7.20
C LEU A 5 -5.50 -31.19 -7.01
N ALA A 6 -5.54 -30.71 -5.75
CA ALA A 6 -5.59 -29.29 -5.45
C ALA A 6 -4.25 -28.57 -5.73
N ILE A 7 -3.13 -29.27 -5.59
CA ILE A 7 -1.78 -28.74 -5.85
C ILE A 7 -1.50 -28.62 -7.35
N LEU A 8 -2.07 -29.50 -8.18
CA LEU A 8 -1.87 -29.46 -9.64
C LEU A 8 -2.62 -28.29 -10.31
N LEU A 9 -3.75 -27.85 -9.75
CA LEU A 9 -4.48 -26.69 -10.25
C LEU A 9 -3.80 -25.35 -9.88
N LEU A 10 -3.05 -25.32 -8.79
CA LEU A 10 -2.23 -24.14 -8.40
C LEU A 10 -0.94 -24.02 -9.23
N ALA A 11 -0.36 -25.15 -9.67
CA ALA A 11 0.85 -25.14 -10.50
C ALA A 11 0.59 -24.66 -11.94
N GLY A 12 -0.65 -24.76 -12.44
CA GLY A 12 -1.05 -24.28 -13.76
C GLY A 12 -1.17 -22.78 -13.89
N CYS A 13 -1.28 -22.03 -12.77
CA CYS A 13 -1.44 -20.60 -12.78
C CYS A 13 -0.10 -19.82 -12.69
N VAL A 14 1.00 -20.50 -12.34
CA VAL A 14 2.31 -19.85 -12.13
C VAL A 14 3.12 -19.73 -13.43
N SER A 15 2.79 -20.49 -14.48
CA SER A 15 3.51 -20.43 -15.75
C SER A 15 3.14 -19.25 -16.66
N GLY A 16 2.19 -18.39 -16.24
CA GLY A 16 1.75 -17.22 -17.02
C GLY A 16 2.46 -15.91 -16.67
N VAL A 17 3.32 -15.86 -15.63
CA VAL A 17 3.89 -14.60 -15.11
C VAL A 17 5.22 -14.23 -15.76
N GLU A 18 5.92 -15.14 -16.43
CA GLU A 18 7.19 -14.83 -17.10
C GLU A 18 7.06 -14.07 -18.43
N ALA A 19 5.85 -13.90 -18.96
CA ALA A 19 5.62 -13.28 -20.28
C ALA A 19 5.65 -11.74 -20.29
N GLN A 20 5.85 -11.06 -19.17
CA GLN A 20 5.75 -9.59 -19.13
C GLN A 20 7.07 -8.82 -19.25
N ASN A 21 8.21 -9.49 -19.38
CA ASN A 21 9.51 -8.83 -19.44
C ASN A 21 10.12 -8.65 -20.84
N ASN A 22 9.47 -9.11 -21.90
CA ASN A 22 9.91 -8.83 -23.27
C ASN A 22 9.22 -7.58 -23.81
N ALA A 23 9.98 -6.53 -24.06
CA ALA A 23 9.50 -5.23 -24.56
C ALA A 23 8.75 -5.28 -25.91
N ASN A 24 8.64 -6.47 -26.52
CA ASN A 24 7.98 -6.70 -27.83
C ASN A 24 6.75 -7.62 -27.76
N GLU A 25 6.42 -8.22 -26.60
CA GLU A 25 5.23 -9.06 -26.49
C GLU A 25 4.01 -8.22 -26.10
N LYS A 26 2.90 -8.42 -26.84
CA LYS A 26 1.63 -7.79 -26.50
C LYS A 26 1.10 -8.36 -25.18
N THR A 27 0.65 -7.48 -24.31
CA THR A 27 -0.12 -7.93 -23.14
C THR A 27 -1.46 -8.53 -23.60
N LEU A 28 -2.03 -9.44 -22.82
CA LEU A 28 -3.36 -10.00 -23.10
C LEU A 28 -4.41 -8.90 -23.33
N PHE A 29 -4.28 -7.78 -22.64
CA PHE A 29 -5.16 -6.62 -22.79
C PHE A 29 -4.95 -5.94 -24.15
N GLU A 30 -3.71 -5.76 -24.61
CA GLU A 30 -3.40 -5.19 -25.92
C GLU A 30 -3.84 -6.11 -27.05
N GLU A 31 -3.76 -7.41 -26.85
CA GLU A 31 -4.24 -8.42 -27.80
C GLU A 31 -5.77 -8.40 -27.90
N VAL A 32 -6.47 -8.41 -26.76
CA VAL A 32 -7.95 -8.42 -26.72
C VAL A 32 -8.55 -7.09 -27.15
N THR A 33 -7.93 -5.96 -26.82
CA THR A 33 -8.48 -4.62 -27.12
C THR A 33 -7.90 -4.01 -28.41
N GLY A 34 -6.89 -4.63 -29.01
CA GLY A 34 -6.21 -4.11 -30.20
C GLY A 34 -5.38 -2.86 -29.96
N LEU A 35 -5.08 -2.50 -28.70
CA LEU A 35 -4.25 -1.36 -28.33
C LEU A 35 -2.79 -1.66 -28.63
N LYS A 36 -2.22 -0.96 -29.60
CA LYS A 36 -0.89 -1.27 -30.16
C LYS A 36 0.30 -0.68 -29.39
N LYS A 37 0.12 0.30 -28.47
CA LYS A 37 1.26 0.95 -27.81
C LYS A 37 0.84 1.70 -26.55
N LYS A 38 1.59 1.54 -25.46
CA LYS A 38 1.51 2.45 -24.31
C LYS A 38 1.95 3.85 -24.73
N SER A 39 1.18 4.84 -24.31
CA SER A 39 1.50 6.25 -24.55
C SER A 39 2.13 6.83 -23.28
N ASP A 40 3.12 7.70 -23.45
CA ASP A 40 3.67 8.43 -22.28
C ASP A 40 2.62 9.37 -21.67
N LYS A 41 1.67 9.84 -22.49
CA LYS A 41 0.64 10.81 -22.07
C LYS A 41 -0.56 10.17 -21.37
N PHE A 42 -0.94 8.94 -21.73
CA PHE A 42 -2.09 8.25 -21.14
C PHE A 42 -1.89 6.74 -21.19
N ASN A 43 -1.95 6.13 -20.02
CA ASN A 43 -1.95 4.68 -19.85
C ASN A 43 -3.12 4.29 -18.94
N PHE A 44 -3.86 3.28 -19.35
CA PHE A 44 -4.98 2.72 -18.61
C PHE A 44 -4.68 1.26 -18.26
N PHE A 45 -4.94 0.88 -17.01
CA PHE A 45 -4.71 -0.46 -16.50
C PHE A 45 -5.96 -0.98 -15.80
N LEU A 46 -6.28 -2.24 -16.03
CA LEU A 46 -7.25 -2.99 -15.26
C LEU A 46 -6.51 -4.08 -14.50
N ASN A 47 -6.52 -4.01 -13.18
CA ASN A 47 -5.90 -4.98 -12.29
C ASN A 47 -6.99 -5.82 -11.63
N MET A 48 -6.93 -7.15 -11.79
CA MET A 48 -7.88 -8.09 -11.24
C MET A 48 -7.16 -9.23 -10.53
N ASN A 49 -7.69 -9.64 -9.38
CA ASN A 49 -7.27 -10.84 -8.66
C ASN A 49 -8.53 -11.53 -8.14
N GLY A 50 -8.76 -12.76 -8.61
CA GLY A 50 -9.85 -13.62 -8.18
C GLY A 50 -9.34 -14.90 -7.57
N SER A 51 -10.11 -15.47 -6.64
CA SER A 51 -9.79 -16.71 -5.95
C SER A 51 -11.01 -17.62 -5.83
N PHE A 52 -10.77 -18.91 -5.62
CA PHE A 52 -11.74 -19.83 -5.05
C PHE A 52 -11.28 -20.16 -3.64
N ASP A 53 -12.01 -19.66 -2.66
CA ASP A 53 -11.69 -19.85 -1.24
C ASP A 53 -12.43 -21.11 -0.75
N ALA A 54 -11.69 -22.12 -0.29
CA ALA A 54 -12.22 -23.34 0.30
C ALA A 54 -11.79 -23.40 1.77
N MET A 55 -12.74 -23.57 2.67
CA MET A 55 -12.52 -23.69 4.11
C MET A 55 -13.04 -25.03 4.61
N ASP A 56 -12.29 -25.65 5.54
CA ASP A 56 -12.70 -26.82 6.30
C ASP A 56 -12.34 -26.53 7.77
N ASN A 57 -13.31 -26.15 8.56
CA ASN A 57 -13.16 -25.78 9.96
C ASN A 57 -14.25 -26.42 10.83
N GLN A 58 -14.27 -26.10 12.13
CA GLN A 58 -15.26 -26.65 13.06
C GLN A 58 -16.72 -26.34 12.69
N ALA A 59 -16.98 -25.28 11.92
CA ALA A 59 -18.32 -24.92 11.42
C ALA A 59 -18.72 -25.72 10.16
N GLY A 60 -17.81 -26.52 9.60
CA GLY A 60 -18.04 -27.35 8.42
C GLY A 60 -17.23 -26.89 7.19
N LYS A 61 -17.61 -27.45 6.04
CA LYS A 61 -16.96 -27.16 4.75
C LYS A 61 -17.70 -26.08 4.00
N SER A 62 -16.97 -25.11 3.49
CA SER A 62 -17.51 -24.05 2.64
C SER A 62 -16.58 -23.76 1.47
N GLY A 63 -17.12 -23.20 0.39
CA GLY A 63 -16.32 -22.73 -0.73
C GLY A 63 -17.07 -21.65 -1.51
N LYS A 64 -16.32 -20.65 -1.98
CA LYS A 64 -16.85 -19.56 -2.78
C LYS A 64 -15.83 -18.99 -3.75
N PHE A 65 -16.29 -18.47 -4.88
CA PHE A 65 -15.49 -17.59 -5.71
C PHE A 65 -15.48 -16.18 -5.12
N ASN A 66 -14.31 -15.56 -5.13
CA ASN A 66 -14.12 -14.23 -4.57
C ASN A 66 -13.32 -13.36 -5.54
N MET A 67 -13.74 -12.10 -5.73
CA MET A 67 -12.97 -11.07 -6.43
C MET A 67 -12.22 -10.27 -5.37
N ARG A 68 -10.96 -10.64 -5.09
CA ARG A 68 -10.12 -10.00 -4.07
C ARG A 68 -9.72 -8.60 -4.46
N GLN A 69 -9.33 -8.40 -5.72
CA GLN A 69 -8.92 -7.11 -6.26
C GLN A 69 -9.60 -6.86 -7.60
N LEU A 70 -10.17 -5.68 -7.74
CA LEU A 70 -10.68 -5.16 -9.00
C LEU A 70 -10.41 -3.65 -9.00
N ARG A 71 -9.41 -3.23 -9.79
CA ARG A 71 -8.92 -1.85 -9.81
C ARG A 71 -8.77 -1.35 -11.22
N ILE A 72 -9.10 -0.08 -11.42
CA ILE A 72 -8.71 0.68 -12.60
C ILE A 72 -7.65 1.70 -12.20
N GLU A 73 -6.70 1.91 -13.10
CA GLU A 73 -5.66 2.92 -12.93
C GLU A 73 -5.45 3.67 -14.24
N ALA A 74 -5.41 5.00 -14.17
CA ALA A 74 -5.02 5.87 -15.26
C ALA A 74 -3.81 6.69 -14.82
N LYS A 75 -2.74 6.70 -15.62
CA LYS A 75 -1.55 7.50 -15.34
C LYS A 75 -0.87 7.93 -16.62
N GLY A 76 -0.16 9.05 -16.56
CA GLY A 76 0.61 9.54 -17.69
C GLY A 76 1.29 10.87 -17.41
N GLN A 77 2.03 11.36 -18.41
CA GLN A 77 2.68 12.65 -18.39
C GLN A 77 1.90 13.64 -19.26
N VAL A 78 1.55 14.79 -18.69
CA VAL A 78 0.95 15.90 -19.44
C VAL A 78 2.03 16.58 -20.30
N ASN A 79 3.21 16.78 -19.68
CA ASN A 79 4.41 17.33 -20.30
C ASN A 79 5.65 16.88 -19.50
N ASP A 80 6.84 17.41 -19.81
CA ASP A 80 8.14 16.98 -19.22
C ASP A 80 8.25 17.20 -17.70
N TRP A 81 7.43 18.07 -17.13
CA TRP A 81 7.47 18.41 -15.70
C TRP A 81 6.19 18.05 -14.94
N LEU A 82 5.07 17.70 -15.61
CA LEU A 82 3.77 17.44 -15.00
C LEU A 82 3.27 16.05 -15.36
N SER A 83 2.95 15.26 -14.36
CA SER A 83 2.35 13.93 -14.47
C SER A 83 1.08 13.84 -13.63
N TYR A 84 0.29 12.80 -13.88
CA TYR A 84 -0.91 12.52 -13.11
C TYR A 84 -1.02 11.02 -12.85
N ARG A 85 -1.71 10.67 -11.77
CA ARG A 85 -2.04 9.28 -11.44
C ARG A 85 -3.38 9.22 -10.72
N TRP A 86 -4.25 8.32 -11.20
CA TRP A 86 -5.53 8.00 -10.57
C TRP A 86 -5.69 6.50 -10.51
N ARG A 87 -6.09 5.97 -9.34
CA ARG A 87 -6.36 4.55 -9.12
C ARG A 87 -7.56 4.38 -8.21
N GLN A 88 -8.51 3.55 -8.65
CA GLN A 88 -9.75 3.30 -7.94
C GLN A 88 -10.07 1.82 -7.87
N ARG A 89 -10.57 1.38 -6.73
CA ARG A 89 -11.11 0.03 -6.51
C ARG A 89 -12.58 0.01 -6.90
N LEU A 90 -12.96 -0.88 -7.81
CA LEU A 90 -14.34 -1.04 -8.26
C LEU A 90 -15.16 -1.95 -7.33
N ASN A 91 -14.50 -2.75 -6.49
CA ASN A 91 -15.11 -3.63 -5.49
C ASN A 91 -15.22 -2.98 -4.09
N ARG A 92 -15.13 -1.65 -4.00
CA ARG A 92 -15.37 -0.87 -2.80
C ARG A 92 -16.43 0.21 -3.04
N SER A 93 -17.09 0.63 -1.95
CA SER A 93 -18.10 1.68 -2.04
C SER A 93 -17.54 2.99 -2.58
N ASN A 94 -18.26 3.58 -3.53
CA ASN A 94 -18.03 4.92 -4.05
C ASN A 94 -18.83 5.99 -3.28
N ALA A 95 -19.57 5.60 -2.24
CA ALA A 95 -20.27 6.57 -1.42
C ALA A 95 -19.27 7.56 -0.83
N GLN A 96 -19.61 8.83 -0.92
CA GLN A 96 -18.88 9.88 -0.23
C GLN A 96 -19.12 9.66 1.27
N GLY A 97 -18.09 9.20 1.97
CA GLY A 97 -18.10 9.10 3.43
C GLY A 97 -17.71 10.44 4.04
N ASN A 98 -17.73 10.50 5.37
CA ASN A 98 -17.22 11.66 6.13
C ASN A 98 -15.69 11.70 6.13
N ASN A 99 -15.05 11.45 4.97
CA ASN A 99 -13.61 11.46 4.85
C ASN A 99 -13.06 12.89 4.96
N ILE A 100 -11.98 13.05 5.68
CA ILE A 100 -11.33 14.35 5.89
C ILE A 100 -10.88 15.01 4.58
N ASP A 101 -10.63 14.22 3.54
CA ASP A 101 -10.23 14.67 2.21
C ASP A 101 -11.41 14.79 1.21
N ASN A 102 -12.64 14.57 1.65
CA ASN A 102 -13.86 14.53 0.82
C ASN A 102 -13.81 13.52 -0.34
N MET A 103 -12.95 12.50 -0.26
CA MET A 103 -12.83 11.48 -1.30
C MET A 103 -13.46 10.16 -0.87
N PRO A 104 -14.10 9.42 -1.79
CA PRO A 104 -14.55 8.06 -1.53
C PRO A 104 -13.41 7.13 -1.12
N THR A 105 -13.70 6.16 -0.24
CA THR A 105 -12.71 5.15 0.20
C THR A 105 -12.26 4.21 -0.92
N SER A 106 -13.02 4.15 -2.02
CA SER A 106 -12.65 3.40 -3.22
C SER A 106 -11.46 4.00 -3.97
N ILE A 107 -11.19 5.31 -3.83
CA ILE A 107 -10.05 5.96 -4.48
C ILE A 107 -8.80 5.73 -3.64
N ASP A 108 -7.84 4.98 -4.20
CA ASP A 108 -6.54 4.76 -3.60
C ASP A 108 -5.58 5.92 -3.91
N ILE A 109 -5.52 6.34 -5.17
CA ILE A 109 -4.60 7.37 -5.63
C ILE A 109 -5.36 8.37 -6.50
N ALA A 110 -5.17 9.65 -6.24
CA ALA A 110 -5.65 10.75 -7.07
C ALA A 110 -4.75 11.97 -6.84
N GLY A 111 -3.85 12.24 -7.78
CA GLY A 111 -2.89 13.33 -7.59
C GLY A 111 -2.05 13.62 -8.82
N ILE A 112 -1.24 14.64 -8.64
CA ILE A 112 -0.32 15.16 -9.67
C ILE A 112 1.12 15.04 -9.18
N GLY A 113 2.01 14.67 -10.10
CA GLY A 113 3.44 14.70 -9.90
C GLY A 113 4.05 15.88 -10.63
N VAL A 114 4.95 16.60 -9.97
CA VAL A 114 5.65 17.76 -10.50
C VAL A 114 7.15 17.54 -10.40
N LYS A 115 7.85 17.57 -11.53
CA LYS A 115 9.32 17.62 -11.58
C LYS A 115 9.76 19.06 -11.31
N LEU A 116 10.35 19.29 -10.15
CA LEU A 116 10.81 20.63 -9.71
C LEU A 116 12.22 20.93 -10.28
N SER A 117 13.04 19.90 -10.41
CA SER A 117 14.38 19.96 -11.02
C SER A 117 14.81 18.52 -11.41
N ASP A 118 16.04 18.36 -11.87
CA ASP A 118 16.58 17.02 -12.18
C ASP A 118 16.77 16.14 -10.95
N LYS A 119 16.80 16.71 -9.76
CA LYS A 119 16.96 15.99 -8.49
C LYS A 119 15.74 16.04 -7.59
N TRP A 120 14.82 16.96 -7.82
CA TRP A 120 13.67 17.16 -6.95
C TRP A 120 12.37 16.94 -7.69
N SER A 121 11.50 16.16 -7.08
CA SER A 121 10.12 16.00 -7.53
C SER A 121 9.16 16.08 -6.35
N MET A 122 7.90 16.33 -6.66
CA MET A 122 6.81 16.43 -5.71
C MET A 122 5.62 15.65 -6.23
N PHE A 123 4.89 14.97 -5.35
CA PHE A 123 3.57 14.43 -5.63
C PHE A 123 2.56 15.01 -4.64
N ALA A 124 1.47 15.57 -5.15
CA ALA A 124 0.41 16.16 -4.33
C ALA A 124 -0.94 15.51 -4.65
N GLY A 125 -1.71 15.18 -3.62
CA GLY A 125 -3.00 14.51 -3.70
C GLY A 125 -3.07 13.26 -2.83
N LYS A 126 -4.09 12.42 -3.07
CA LYS A 126 -4.23 11.14 -2.38
C LYS A 126 -3.20 10.15 -2.94
N GLN A 127 -2.45 9.52 -2.06
CA GLN A 127 -1.29 8.71 -2.40
C GLN A 127 -1.04 7.63 -1.34
N CYS A 128 -0.20 6.65 -1.70
CA CYS A 128 0.29 5.68 -0.74
C CYS A 128 1.23 6.35 0.27
N ALA A 129 1.11 6.00 1.54
CA ALA A 129 2.07 6.41 2.54
C ALA A 129 3.42 5.70 2.31
N ASN A 130 4.53 6.43 2.44
CA ASN A 130 5.88 5.90 2.26
C ASN A 130 6.38 5.22 3.54
N TYR A 131 5.57 4.33 4.11
CA TYR A 131 5.90 3.67 5.38
C TYR A 131 7.09 2.71 5.31
N GLY A 132 7.62 2.43 4.14
CA GLY A 132 8.76 1.53 3.96
C GLY A 132 8.39 0.05 4.06
N GLY A 133 9.39 -0.80 3.95
CA GLY A 133 9.19 -2.23 3.77
C GLY A 133 9.11 -2.61 2.28
N VAL A 134 9.62 -3.78 1.94
CA VAL A 134 9.58 -4.32 0.57
C VAL A 134 8.15 -4.75 0.23
N GLU A 135 7.48 -5.40 1.19
CA GLU A 135 6.09 -5.84 1.05
C GLU A 135 5.14 -4.69 0.69
N PHE A 136 5.40 -3.47 1.20
CA PHE A 136 4.60 -2.29 0.92
C PHE A 136 4.66 -1.84 -0.55
N ASP A 137 5.76 -2.12 -1.24
CA ASP A 137 5.96 -1.80 -2.65
C ASP A 137 5.34 -2.84 -3.59
N LEU A 138 5.01 -4.03 -3.11
CA LEU A 138 4.44 -5.10 -3.92
C LEU A 138 3.03 -4.73 -4.44
N ASN A 139 2.79 -5.10 -5.70
CA ASN A 139 1.46 -4.89 -6.26
C ASN A 139 0.48 -5.91 -5.64
N PRO A 140 -0.71 -5.48 -5.17
CA PRO A 140 -1.71 -6.39 -4.62
C PRO A 140 -2.18 -7.53 -5.52
N ILE A 141 -1.88 -7.50 -6.81
CA ILE A 141 -2.15 -8.63 -7.71
C ILE A 141 -1.06 -9.71 -7.66
N GLU A 142 0.13 -9.36 -7.14
CA GLU A 142 1.30 -10.23 -7.05
C GLU A 142 1.41 -10.92 -5.68
N ILE A 143 0.69 -10.42 -4.68
CA ILE A 143 0.68 -10.96 -3.32
C ILE A 143 -0.68 -11.54 -2.98
N TYR A 144 -0.68 -12.72 -2.34
CA TYR A 144 -1.92 -13.38 -1.94
C TYR A 144 -2.59 -12.66 -0.76
N GLU A 145 -1.80 -12.31 0.25
CA GLU A 145 -2.24 -11.63 1.46
C GLU A 145 -1.08 -10.82 2.03
N TYR A 146 -1.35 -9.58 2.45
CA TYR A 146 -0.36 -8.76 3.15
C TYR A 146 -0.25 -9.19 4.61
N SER A 147 0.88 -8.86 5.24
CA SER A 147 1.04 -9.06 6.68
C SER A 147 -0.01 -8.27 7.49
N ASP A 148 -0.32 -8.76 8.69
CA ASP A 148 -1.28 -8.12 9.60
C ASP A 148 -0.93 -6.66 9.87
N MET A 149 0.35 -6.32 9.93
CA MET A 149 0.80 -4.94 10.12
C MET A 149 0.30 -4.05 8.97
N ILE A 150 0.52 -4.46 7.72
CA ILE A 150 0.12 -3.68 6.54
C ILE A 150 -1.40 -3.65 6.37
N GLU A 151 -2.10 -4.76 6.61
CA GLU A 151 -3.57 -4.80 6.51
C GLU A 151 -4.24 -3.86 7.53
N ASN A 152 -3.61 -3.65 8.69
CA ASN A 152 -4.13 -2.75 9.73
C ASN A 152 -3.66 -1.30 9.59
N MET A 153 -2.74 -0.98 8.67
CA MET A 153 -2.30 0.40 8.44
C MET A 153 -3.24 1.16 7.49
N SER A 154 -3.32 2.48 7.67
CA SER A 154 -4.01 3.37 6.71
C SER A 154 -3.05 3.75 5.60
N ASN A 155 -3.22 3.14 4.42
CA ASN A 155 -2.20 3.18 3.37
C ASN A 155 -2.39 4.31 2.35
N PHE A 156 -3.62 4.80 2.15
CA PHE A 156 -3.91 5.81 1.13
C PHE A 156 -4.51 7.05 1.79
N MET A 157 -3.72 8.12 1.82
CA MET A 157 -4.06 9.37 2.50
C MET A 157 -3.67 10.56 1.62
N THR A 158 -4.34 11.68 1.83
CA THR A 158 -4.12 12.89 1.04
C THR A 158 -3.04 13.77 1.68
N GLY A 159 -2.15 14.30 0.86
CA GLY A 159 -1.08 15.21 1.27
C GLY A 159 -0.02 15.39 0.19
N VAL A 160 1.21 15.59 0.60
CA VAL A 160 2.34 15.92 -0.28
C VAL A 160 3.55 15.05 0.04
N ASN A 161 4.22 14.57 -1.00
CA ASN A 161 5.52 13.92 -0.94
C ASN A 161 6.54 14.73 -1.72
N PHE A 162 7.69 15.00 -1.13
CA PHE A 162 8.87 15.53 -1.79
C PHE A 162 9.91 14.42 -1.90
N ALA A 163 10.39 14.17 -3.10
CA ALA A 163 11.43 13.20 -3.37
C ALA A 163 12.71 13.90 -3.82
N TYR A 164 13.84 13.48 -3.26
CA TYR A 164 15.18 13.95 -3.59
C TYR A 164 16.05 12.80 -4.09
N ASP A 165 16.41 12.82 -5.36
CA ASP A 165 17.34 11.89 -5.98
C ASP A 165 18.77 12.34 -5.70
N ALA A 166 19.34 11.87 -4.59
CA ALA A 166 20.73 12.18 -4.21
C ALA A 166 21.71 11.62 -5.26
N THR A 167 21.44 10.41 -5.71
CA THR A 167 22.13 9.73 -6.83
C THR A 167 21.09 8.91 -7.61
N PRO A 168 21.43 8.36 -8.80
CA PRO A 168 20.52 7.45 -9.51
C PRO A 168 20.08 6.20 -8.71
N ASN A 169 20.81 5.88 -7.65
CA ASN A 169 20.58 4.70 -6.82
C ASN A 169 20.04 5.01 -5.42
N HIS A 170 19.94 6.27 -5.03
CA HIS A 170 19.53 6.67 -3.69
C HIS A 170 18.54 7.82 -3.74
N GLN A 171 17.32 7.56 -3.28
CA GLN A 171 16.24 8.56 -3.17
C GLN A 171 15.82 8.70 -1.71
N PHE A 172 15.64 9.94 -1.28
CA PHE A 172 15.05 10.31 0.00
C PHE A 172 13.69 10.93 -0.24
N ASN A 173 12.69 10.52 0.55
CA ASN A 173 11.35 11.05 0.50
C ASN A 173 11.00 11.70 1.83
N PHE A 174 10.45 12.89 1.78
CA PHE A 174 9.78 13.55 2.90
C PHE A 174 8.31 13.69 2.55
N GLN A 175 7.46 13.03 3.32
CA GLN A 175 6.03 12.97 3.06
C GLN A 175 5.24 13.52 4.25
N VAL A 176 4.22 14.33 3.96
CA VAL A 176 3.26 14.84 4.94
C VAL A 176 1.86 14.53 4.43
N LEU A 177 1.13 13.68 5.16
CA LEU A 177 -0.22 13.25 4.82
C LEU A 177 -1.18 13.50 5.98
N ASN A 178 -2.49 13.49 5.69
CA ASN A 178 -3.50 13.39 6.73
C ASN A 178 -3.29 12.10 7.54
N SER A 179 -3.43 12.17 8.85
CA SER A 179 -3.32 10.97 9.72
C SER A 179 -4.61 10.17 9.81
N LEU A 180 -5.72 10.74 9.33
CA LEU A 180 -7.06 10.15 9.36
C LEU A 180 -7.62 10.07 7.93
N ASN A 181 -8.38 9.02 7.65
CA ASN A 181 -9.23 8.95 6.45
C ASN A 181 -10.66 9.38 6.77
N GLY A 182 -11.24 8.92 7.88
CA GLY A 182 -12.53 9.35 8.39
C GLY A 182 -12.44 10.51 9.37
N THR A 183 -13.54 10.85 10.00
CA THR A 183 -13.58 11.81 11.10
C THR A 183 -12.84 11.27 12.33
N PHE A 184 -12.54 12.15 13.27
CA PHE A 184 -11.93 11.77 14.55
C PHE A 184 -12.80 10.75 15.31
N THR A 185 -14.11 11.00 15.39
CA THR A 185 -15.07 10.12 16.08
C THR A 185 -15.19 8.76 15.39
N GLU A 186 -15.18 8.69 14.06
CA GLU A 186 -15.18 7.41 13.34
C GLU A 186 -13.90 6.61 13.58
N THR A 187 -12.78 7.30 13.78
CA THR A 187 -11.47 6.65 13.99
C THR A 187 -11.29 6.18 15.44
N TYR A 188 -11.61 7.02 16.40
CA TYR A 188 -11.32 6.78 17.83
C TYR A 188 -12.57 6.48 18.67
N GLY A 189 -13.79 6.72 18.13
CA GLY A 189 -15.03 6.56 18.87
C GLY A 189 -15.18 7.60 19.98
N ASP A 190 -15.85 7.21 21.07
CA ASP A 190 -16.12 8.07 22.22
C ASP A 190 -14.99 8.05 23.27
N VAL A 191 -13.76 7.91 22.83
CA VAL A 191 -12.59 7.94 23.73
C VAL A 191 -12.44 9.36 24.27
N PRO A 192 -12.21 9.54 25.60
CA PRO A 192 -12.09 10.85 26.22
C PRO A 192 -10.74 11.50 25.94
N VAL A 193 -10.45 11.79 24.67
CA VAL A 193 -9.24 12.48 24.21
C VAL A 193 -9.64 13.66 23.32
N GLU A 194 -8.91 14.76 23.42
CA GLU A 194 -9.13 15.92 22.57
C GLU A 194 -8.58 15.67 21.17
N MET A 195 -9.33 16.10 20.15
CA MET A 195 -8.90 16.07 18.78
C MET A 195 -7.64 16.94 18.59
N THR A 196 -6.67 16.42 17.85
CA THR A 196 -5.54 17.25 17.41
C THR A 196 -5.98 18.27 16.38
N LYS A 197 -5.38 19.47 16.42
CA LYS A 197 -5.60 20.52 15.40
C LYS A 197 -4.86 20.22 14.09
N LEU A 198 -3.85 19.36 14.14
CA LEU A 198 -3.02 18.96 13.00
C LEU A 198 -3.00 17.43 12.87
N PRO A 199 -4.06 16.82 12.32
CA PRO A 199 -4.13 15.37 12.13
C PRO A 199 -3.23 14.97 10.95
N LEU A 200 -1.92 15.03 11.16
CA LEU A 200 -0.91 14.77 10.13
C LEU A 200 0.00 13.61 10.52
N VAL A 201 0.51 12.93 9.50
CA VAL A 201 1.63 12.00 9.59
C VAL A 201 2.79 12.53 8.77
N TYR A 202 3.96 12.51 9.37
CA TYR A 202 5.24 12.91 8.79
C TYR A 202 6.09 11.68 8.62
N THR A 203 6.59 11.45 7.42
CA THR A 203 7.41 10.28 7.09
C THR A 203 8.68 10.70 6.38
N LEU A 204 9.81 10.18 6.87
CA LEU A 204 11.08 10.15 6.15
C LEU A 204 11.29 8.73 5.63
N ASN A 205 11.61 8.60 4.35
CA ASN A 205 11.87 7.30 3.74
C ASN A 205 13.15 7.38 2.90
N TRP A 206 13.95 6.32 2.95
CA TRP A 206 15.12 6.14 2.12
C TRP A 206 15.00 4.88 1.28
N CYS A 207 15.02 5.06 -0.04
CA CYS A 207 15.11 4.00 -1.03
C CYS A 207 16.54 3.94 -1.55
N GLY A 208 17.26 2.87 -1.22
CA GLY A 208 18.63 2.63 -1.67
C GLY A 208 18.72 1.41 -2.58
N ASN A 209 19.62 1.46 -3.55
CA ASN A 209 19.96 0.35 -4.44
C ASN A 209 21.49 0.22 -4.55
N PHE A 210 22.02 -0.89 -4.07
CA PHE A 210 23.44 -1.21 -4.08
C PHE A 210 23.70 -2.25 -5.17
N ASN A 211 24.07 -1.79 -6.35
CA ASN A 211 24.44 -2.60 -7.52
C ASN A 211 23.35 -3.62 -7.96
N ASN A 212 22.09 -3.34 -7.72
CA ASN A 212 20.96 -4.27 -7.92
C ASN A 212 21.08 -5.59 -7.15
N VAL A 213 21.98 -5.69 -6.20
CA VAL A 213 22.20 -6.85 -5.33
C VAL A 213 21.47 -6.66 -4.02
N PHE A 214 21.59 -5.48 -3.41
CA PHE A 214 20.95 -5.17 -2.14
C PHE A 214 20.16 -3.86 -2.26
N LYS A 215 18.89 -3.90 -1.83
CA LYS A 215 18.03 -2.71 -1.83
C LYS A 215 17.46 -2.46 -0.44
N THR A 216 17.27 -1.20 -0.12
CA THR A 216 16.67 -0.75 1.14
C THR A 216 15.36 0.00 0.90
N ARG A 217 14.42 -0.14 1.85
CA ARG A 217 13.17 0.60 1.97
C ARG A 217 12.97 0.97 3.43
N TRP A 218 13.79 1.90 3.93
CA TRP A 218 13.78 2.29 5.33
C TRP A 218 12.95 3.52 5.54
N SER A 219 12.20 3.55 6.62
CA SER A 219 11.39 4.72 6.97
C SER A 219 11.29 4.93 8.47
N ALA A 220 11.02 6.17 8.83
CA ALA A 220 10.59 6.58 10.15
C ALA A 220 9.43 7.56 10.04
N SER A 221 8.37 7.35 10.82
CA SER A 221 7.15 8.16 10.78
C SER A 221 6.72 8.57 12.17
N ILE A 222 6.15 9.77 12.25
CA ILE A 222 5.45 10.28 13.43
C ILE A 222 4.05 10.72 12.98
N MET A 223 3.03 10.25 13.67
CA MET A 223 1.63 10.56 13.41
C MET A 223 0.99 11.23 14.62
N ASN A 224 0.36 12.36 14.43
CA ASN A 224 -0.45 12.99 15.47
C ASN A 224 -1.81 12.26 15.54
N GLN A 225 -2.01 11.47 16.59
CA GLN A 225 -3.26 10.72 16.79
C GLN A 225 -4.36 11.59 17.42
N ALA A 226 -4.04 12.27 18.51
CA ALA A 226 -4.89 13.19 19.24
C ALA A 226 -4.03 14.30 19.85
N LYS A 227 -4.63 15.22 20.61
CA LYS A 227 -3.87 16.23 21.34
C LYS A 227 -2.93 15.52 22.34
N ASP A 228 -1.63 15.85 22.25
CA ASP A 228 -0.55 15.27 23.05
C ASP A 228 -0.44 13.75 22.97
N LYS A 229 -0.99 13.15 21.90
CA LYS A 229 -0.95 11.72 21.62
C LYS A 229 -0.38 11.46 20.22
N ASN A 230 0.63 10.61 20.16
CA ASN A 230 1.34 10.32 18.93
C ASN A 230 1.47 8.82 18.68
N MET A 231 1.71 8.47 17.44
CA MET A 231 2.20 7.18 17.01
C MET A 231 3.59 7.37 16.40
N THR A 232 4.53 6.52 16.74
CA THR A 232 5.81 6.41 16.04
C THR A 232 5.85 5.07 15.29
N TYR A 233 6.44 5.09 14.10
CA TYR A 233 6.57 3.90 13.28
C TYR A 233 7.94 3.88 12.61
N ILE A 234 8.56 2.69 12.56
CA ILE A 234 9.83 2.44 11.88
C ILE A 234 9.66 1.19 11.02
N ALA A 235 10.15 1.25 9.79
CA ALA A 235 10.30 0.08 8.93
C ALA A 235 11.72 -0.01 8.36
N LEU A 236 12.26 -1.21 8.33
CA LEU A 236 13.57 -1.54 7.75
C LEU A 236 13.36 -2.67 6.74
N GLY A 237 13.01 -2.30 5.51
CA GLY A 237 12.86 -3.22 4.41
C GLY A 237 14.18 -3.47 3.69
N ASN A 238 14.54 -4.72 3.50
CA ASN A 238 15.78 -5.13 2.86
C ASN A 238 15.49 -6.21 1.83
N GLU A 239 15.97 -6.04 0.60
CA GLU A 239 15.86 -7.01 -0.49
C GLU A 239 17.25 -7.41 -0.93
N LEU A 240 17.51 -8.72 -1.04
CA LEU A 240 18.74 -9.30 -1.56
C LEU A 240 18.46 -10.09 -2.83
N SER A 241 19.19 -9.81 -3.89
CA SER A 241 19.09 -10.48 -5.18
C SER A 241 20.47 -11.00 -5.62
N LEU A 242 20.64 -12.32 -5.67
CA LEU A 242 21.88 -12.99 -6.06
C LEU A 242 21.62 -13.95 -7.25
N GLY A 243 21.66 -13.41 -8.45
CA GLY A 243 21.37 -14.17 -9.67
C GLY A 243 19.92 -14.67 -9.68
N LYS A 244 19.72 -15.98 -9.53
CA LYS A 244 18.39 -16.60 -9.47
C LYS A 244 17.79 -16.66 -8.05
N PHE A 245 18.58 -16.32 -7.04
CA PHE A 245 18.14 -16.31 -5.65
C PHE A 245 17.70 -14.89 -5.27
N GLY A 246 16.50 -14.76 -4.77
CA GLY A 246 15.95 -13.52 -4.21
C GLY A 246 15.31 -13.77 -2.86
N MET A 247 15.52 -12.85 -1.92
CA MET A 247 14.84 -12.83 -0.62
C MET A 247 14.63 -11.41 -0.17
N PHE A 248 13.63 -11.19 0.67
CA PHE A 248 13.49 -9.93 1.39
C PHE A 248 13.26 -10.16 2.88
N LEU A 249 13.53 -9.13 3.65
CA LEU A 249 13.27 -9.09 5.10
C LEU A 249 12.74 -7.71 5.44
N ASP A 250 11.53 -7.65 5.93
CA ASP A 250 10.91 -6.46 6.48
C ASP A 250 10.81 -6.57 8.00
N PHE A 251 11.39 -5.62 8.70
CA PHE A 251 11.15 -5.38 10.12
C PHE A 251 10.31 -4.13 10.25
N MET A 252 9.18 -4.23 10.94
CA MET A 252 8.25 -3.13 11.18
C MET A 252 7.94 -3.05 12.67
N TYR A 253 7.95 -1.83 13.21
CA TYR A 253 7.62 -1.57 14.60
C TYR A 253 6.79 -0.29 14.70
N SER A 254 5.70 -0.33 15.46
CA SER A 254 4.92 0.85 15.83
C SER A 254 4.72 0.93 17.34
N LYS A 255 4.70 2.16 17.84
CA LYS A 255 4.29 2.51 19.19
C LYS A 255 3.22 3.57 19.10
N GLU A 256 2.05 3.28 19.65
CA GLU A 256 0.87 4.11 19.59
C GLU A 256 0.46 4.54 21.01
N ASP A 257 0.22 5.83 21.22
CA ASP A 257 -0.34 6.32 22.49
C ASP A 257 -1.83 6.00 22.62
N ILE A 258 -2.48 5.71 21.49
CA ILE A 258 -3.89 5.27 21.43
C ILE A 258 -3.96 4.08 20.47
N ASP A 259 -4.43 2.93 20.94
CA ASP A 259 -4.69 1.74 20.12
C ASP A 259 -5.81 2.01 19.10
N ARG A 260 -5.46 2.68 18.00
CA ARG A 260 -6.40 3.14 16.98
C ARG A 260 -7.21 2.03 16.35
N LYS A 261 -6.59 0.88 16.14
CA LYS A 261 -7.22 -0.29 15.50
C LYS A 261 -7.91 -1.22 16.48
N ARG A 262 -7.83 -0.91 17.77
CA ARG A 262 -8.44 -1.67 18.87
C ARG A 262 -8.01 -3.14 18.92
N ILE A 263 -6.85 -3.48 18.37
CA ILE A 263 -6.33 -4.86 18.36
C ILE A 263 -6.00 -5.28 19.79
N MET A 264 -5.13 -4.53 20.48
CA MET A 264 -4.81 -4.78 21.90
C MET A 264 -6.04 -4.62 22.79
N THR A 265 -6.86 -3.60 22.53
CA THR A 265 -8.09 -3.36 23.28
C THR A 265 -9.04 -4.55 23.20
N SER A 266 -9.19 -5.14 22.01
CA SER A 266 -10.05 -6.33 21.83
C SER A 266 -9.51 -7.56 22.55
N MET A 267 -8.19 -7.75 22.57
CA MET A 267 -7.53 -8.85 23.29
C MET A 267 -7.68 -8.73 24.82
N LEU A 268 -7.77 -7.50 25.34
CA LEU A 268 -7.97 -7.23 26.75
C LEU A 268 -9.44 -7.25 27.20
N GLY A 269 -10.35 -7.72 26.34
CA GLY A 269 -11.77 -7.86 26.67
C GLY A 269 -12.63 -6.64 26.32
N GLY A 270 -12.10 -5.67 25.60
CA GLY A 270 -12.78 -4.45 25.22
C GLY A 270 -12.90 -3.44 26.36
N GLY A 271 -13.16 -2.20 26.03
CA GLY A 271 -13.34 -1.14 27.01
C GLY A 271 -13.52 0.22 26.33
N ALA A 272 -14.00 1.21 27.09
CA ALA A 272 -14.13 2.59 26.62
C ALA A 272 -12.80 3.32 26.47
N SER A 273 -11.72 2.83 27.12
CA SER A 273 -10.39 3.38 26.99
C SER A 273 -9.61 2.66 25.90
N LEU A 274 -8.86 3.41 25.09
CA LEU A 274 -7.87 2.85 24.15
C LEU A 274 -6.47 3.02 24.78
N PRO A 275 -5.88 1.94 25.32
CA PRO A 275 -4.56 2.01 25.92
C PRO A 275 -3.48 2.32 24.88
N SER A 276 -2.27 2.61 25.33
CA SER A 276 -1.11 2.60 24.45
C SER A 276 -0.84 1.16 23.96
N ALA A 277 -0.38 1.03 22.73
CA ALA A 277 -0.11 -0.24 22.11
C ALA A 277 1.25 -0.23 21.38
N GLU A 278 1.91 -1.38 21.38
CA GLU A 278 3.13 -1.60 20.61
C GLU A 278 2.94 -2.83 19.72
N TYR A 279 3.31 -2.70 18.46
CA TYR A 279 3.18 -3.74 17.45
C TYR A 279 4.51 -3.96 16.76
N MET A 280 4.85 -5.20 16.50
CA MET A 280 6.05 -5.60 15.75
C MET A 280 5.68 -6.67 14.74
N SER A 281 6.23 -6.56 13.55
CA SER A 281 6.09 -7.55 12.49
C SER A 281 7.44 -7.81 11.82
N ILE A 282 7.70 -9.07 11.49
CA ILE A 282 8.83 -9.51 10.68
C ILE A 282 8.26 -10.33 9.53
N VAL A 283 8.58 -9.94 8.30
CA VAL A 283 8.09 -10.57 7.07
C VAL A 283 9.29 -10.95 6.20
N THR A 284 9.26 -12.17 5.65
CA THR A 284 10.34 -12.70 4.79
C THR A 284 9.77 -13.38 3.56
#